data_b6321811e043e8376d0bd5668b77dc63
#
_entry.id   b6321811e043e8376d0bd5668b77dc63
#
_cell.length_a   1.000
_cell.length_b   1.000
_cell.length_c   1.000
_cell.angle_alpha   90.00
_cell.angle_beta   90.00
_cell.angle_gamma   90.00
#
_symmetry.space_group_name_H-M   'P 1'
#
loop_
_entity.id
_entity.type
_entity.pdbx_description
1 polymer ?
#
loop_
_entity_poly.entity_id
_entity_poly.type
_entity_poly.pdbx_seq_one_letter_code
_entity_poly.pdbx_strand_id
1 'polypeptide(L)'
;MTAIKSQNRLFSIVIPTWNNLAFLKLCIQSIQRNSYYNHQIIVHVNDGSDGTLEWIKKAGIDYTHSEQNIGVCFAMNMMRTKVKTDYILFLNDDMYVLPFWDKVLYDEIEKLSDNYFFLSATSIQPHTQSASTILANYGDSIETFQEDKLLKEYMNYKINDWMGATIPPNIVHRDIWDLVGGYSIEY
;
A
#
# COMPACT_ATOMS: atom_id res chain seq x y z
N MET A 1 16.22 16.24 -10.96
CA MET A 1 16.83 15.03 -11.61
C MET A 1 15.71 14.05 -11.86
N THR A 2 15.38 13.80 -13.14
CA THR A 2 14.37 12.79 -13.51
C THR A 2 15.01 11.42 -13.31
N ALA A 3 14.60 10.70 -12.28
CA ALA A 3 15.06 9.33 -12.06
C ALA A 3 14.69 8.48 -13.29
N ILE A 4 15.67 7.75 -13.84
CA ILE A 4 15.45 6.76 -14.88
C ILE A 4 14.74 5.60 -14.16
N LYS A 5 13.41 5.57 -14.22
CA LYS A 5 12.63 4.45 -13.69
C LYS A 5 13.05 3.19 -14.46
N SER A 6 13.61 2.21 -13.75
CA SER A 6 13.91 0.88 -14.28
C SER A 6 12.67 0.32 -14.99
N GLN A 7 12.86 -0.39 -16.13
CA GLN A 7 11.73 -1.05 -16.82
C GLN A 7 11.10 -2.19 -15.99
N ASN A 8 11.81 -2.71 -14.99
CA ASN A 8 11.34 -3.77 -14.12
C ASN A 8 10.51 -3.18 -12.96
N ARG A 9 9.35 -3.79 -12.71
CA ARG A 9 8.50 -3.48 -11.56
C ARG A 9 9.10 -4.10 -10.30
N LEU A 10 9.21 -3.31 -9.22
CA LEU A 10 9.84 -3.79 -7.98
C LEU A 10 8.84 -4.51 -7.07
N PHE A 11 7.71 -3.87 -6.76
CA PHE A 11 6.67 -4.42 -5.89
C PHE A 11 5.37 -4.66 -6.67
N SER A 12 4.61 -5.69 -6.26
CA SER A 12 3.18 -5.79 -6.54
C SER A 12 2.42 -5.21 -5.36
N ILE A 13 1.88 -4.01 -5.53
CA ILE A 13 1.09 -3.31 -4.52
C ILE A 13 -0.34 -3.79 -4.65
N VAL A 14 -0.86 -4.43 -3.60
CA VAL A 14 -2.21 -5.00 -3.54
C VAL A 14 -3.09 -4.12 -2.65
N ILE A 15 -4.20 -3.63 -3.21
CA ILE A 15 -5.08 -2.64 -2.59
C ILE A 15 -6.52 -3.15 -2.62
N PRO A 16 -7.06 -3.63 -1.50
CA PRO A 16 -8.50 -3.89 -1.40
C PRO A 16 -9.26 -2.57 -1.27
N THR A 17 -10.39 -2.44 -1.95
CA THR A 17 -11.26 -1.27 -1.87
C THR A 17 -12.74 -1.67 -1.84
N TRP A 18 -13.56 -0.89 -1.18
CA TRP A 18 -15.01 -1.06 -1.14
C TRP A 18 -15.71 0.30 -1.24
N ASN A 19 -16.17 0.62 -2.47
CA ASN A 19 -16.88 1.88 -2.76
C ASN A 19 -16.20 3.12 -2.17
N ASN A 20 -14.90 3.27 -2.47
CA ASN A 20 -14.07 4.34 -1.91
C ASN A 20 -13.22 5.04 -3.01
N LEU A 21 -13.85 5.35 -4.15
CA LEU A 21 -13.18 5.82 -5.36
C LEU A 21 -12.30 7.05 -5.16
N ALA A 22 -12.75 8.01 -4.33
CA ALA A 22 -12.02 9.26 -4.14
C ALA A 22 -10.67 9.03 -3.44
N PHE A 23 -10.66 8.26 -2.34
CA PHE A 23 -9.45 7.90 -1.62
C PHE A 23 -8.55 6.98 -2.44
N LEU A 24 -9.12 5.97 -3.12
CA LEU A 24 -8.35 5.08 -4.00
C LEU A 24 -7.60 5.87 -5.09
N LYS A 25 -8.23 6.89 -5.68
CA LYS A 25 -7.56 7.76 -6.65
C LYS A 25 -6.39 8.52 -6.03
N LEU A 26 -6.55 9.08 -4.84
CA LEU A 26 -5.50 9.79 -4.12
C LEU A 26 -4.35 8.83 -3.76
N CYS A 27 -4.67 7.65 -3.25
CA CYS A 27 -3.70 6.60 -2.96
C CYS A 27 -2.86 6.25 -4.19
N ILE A 28 -3.49 5.90 -5.32
CA ILE A 28 -2.80 5.53 -6.56
C ILE A 28 -1.99 6.70 -7.13
N GLN A 29 -2.51 7.93 -7.06
CA GLN A 29 -1.76 9.12 -7.47
C GLN A 29 -0.52 9.34 -6.62
N SER A 30 -0.61 9.11 -5.29
CA SER A 30 0.55 9.22 -4.41
C SER A 30 1.63 8.19 -4.76
N ILE A 31 1.26 6.95 -5.05
CA ILE A 31 2.18 5.91 -5.52
C ILE A 31 2.88 6.35 -6.82
N GLN A 32 2.13 6.85 -7.79
CA GLN A 32 2.66 7.27 -9.08
C GLN A 32 3.63 8.46 -8.98
N ARG A 33 3.36 9.40 -8.07
CA ARG A 33 4.16 10.63 -7.90
C ARG A 33 5.38 10.43 -7.01
N ASN A 34 5.22 9.67 -5.93
CA ASN A 34 6.15 9.63 -4.81
C ASN A 34 7.08 8.40 -4.82
N SER A 35 6.84 7.41 -5.68
CA SER A 35 7.70 6.25 -5.79
C SER A 35 8.98 6.53 -6.58
N TYR A 36 10.09 5.99 -6.10
CA TYR A 36 11.37 5.99 -6.80
C TYR A 36 11.43 4.94 -7.90
N TYR A 37 10.89 3.73 -7.64
CA TYR A 37 10.80 2.62 -8.57
C TYR A 37 9.44 2.56 -9.28
N ASN A 38 9.36 1.72 -10.32
CA ASN A 38 8.08 1.33 -10.90
C ASN A 38 7.48 0.16 -10.12
N HIS A 39 6.16 0.15 -9.98
CA HIS A 39 5.42 -0.90 -9.30
C HIS A 39 4.32 -1.48 -10.18
N GLN A 40 3.89 -2.68 -9.87
CA GLN A 40 2.60 -3.20 -10.29
C GLN A 40 1.57 -2.77 -9.26
N ILE A 41 0.45 -2.21 -9.70
CA ILE A 41 -0.71 -1.93 -8.85
C ILE A 41 -1.79 -2.94 -9.20
N ILE A 42 -2.32 -3.61 -8.18
CA ILE A 42 -3.42 -4.57 -8.29
C ILE A 42 -4.51 -4.14 -7.31
N VAL A 43 -5.71 -3.93 -7.78
CA VAL A 43 -6.84 -3.51 -6.93
C VAL A 43 -7.86 -4.65 -6.85
N HIS A 44 -8.30 -5.00 -5.66
CA HIS A 44 -9.53 -5.78 -5.50
C HIS A 44 -10.70 -4.85 -5.27
N VAL A 45 -11.64 -4.86 -6.20
CA VAL A 45 -12.85 -4.06 -6.12
C VAL A 45 -13.97 -4.89 -5.51
N ASN A 46 -14.34 -4.60 -4.27
CA ASN A 46 -15.57 -5.10 -3.66
C ASN A 46 -16.73 -4.22 -4.12
N ASP A 47 -17.78 -4.82 -4.72
CA ASP A 47 -18.94 -4.14 -5.27
C ASP A 47 -18.54 -3.18 -6.43
N GLY A 48 -18.12 -1.95 -6.15
CA GLY A 48 -17.68 -0.98 -7.15
C GLY A 48 -18.81 -0.17 -7.78
N SER A 49 -20.01 -0.16 -7.17
CA SER A 49 -21.20 0.59 -7.62
C SER A 49 -21.03 2.11 -7.57
N ASP A 50 -20.04 2.60 -6.82
CA ASP A 50 -19.65 4.02 -6.76
C ASP A 50 -18.86 4.52 -8.00
N GLY A 51 -18.69 3.65 -9.01
CA GLY A 51 -17.89 3.92 -10.22
C GLY A 51 -16.43 3.46 -10.13
N THR A 52 -16.01 2.86 -9.00
CA THR A 52 -14.64 2.35 -8.82
C THR A 52 -14.30 1.32 -9.89
N LEU A 53 -15.18 0.35 -10.14
CA LEU A 53 -14.92 -0.71 -11.11
C LEU A 53 -14.72 -0.18 -12.54
N GLU A 54 -15.57 0.76 -12.96
CA GLU A 54 -15.45 1.40 -14.28
C GLU A 54 -14.16 2.19 -14.41
N TRP A 55 -13.81 2.93 -13.36
CA TRP A 55 -12.60 3.74 -13.36
C TRP A 55 -11.35 2.86 -13.45
N ILE A 56 -11.25 1.77 -12.69
CA ILE A 56 -10.13 0.81 -12.71
C ILE A 56 -9.96 0.20 -14.11
N LYS A 57 -11.07 -0.24 -14.73
CA LYS A 57 -11.06 -0.78 -16.10
C LYS A 57 -10.54 0.25 -17.11
N LYS A 58 -11.04 1.49 -17.03
CA LYS A 58 -10.61 2.58 -17.92
C LYS A 58 -9.16 2.98 -17.73
N ALA A 59 -8.66 2.92 -16.48
CA ALA A 59 -7.27 3.23 -16.15
C ALA A 59 -6.28 2.13 -16.55
N GLY A 60 -6.77 0.94 -16.92
CA GLY A 60 -5.92 -0.21 -17.30
C GLY A 60 -5.11 -0.77 -16.13
N ILE A 61 -5.62 -0.64 -14.90
CA ILE A 61 -4.99 -1.16 -13.68
C ILE A 61 -5.34 -2.64 -13.55
N ASP A 62 -4.37 -3.48 -13.16
CA ASP A 62 -4.63 -4.89 -12.85
C ASP A 62 -5.65 -4.98 -11.71
N TYR A 63 -6.69 -5.82 -11.83
CA TYR A 63 -7.71 -5.92 -10.80
C TYR A 63 -8.30 -7.33 -10.66
N THR A 64 -8.92 -7.57 -9.51
CA THR A 64 -9.90 -8.62 -9.23
C THR A 64 -11.20 -7.97 -8.74
N HIS A 65 -12.32 -8.67 -8.82
CA HIS A 65 -13.64 -8.09 -8.48
C HIS A 65 -14.52 -9.13 -7.81
N SER A 66 -15.34 -8.69 -6.88
CA SER A 66 -16.47 -9.42 -6.30
C SER A 66 -17.72 -8.54 -6.32
N GLU A 67 -18.89 -9.15 -6.54
CA GLU A 67 -20.19 -8.45 -6.61
C GLU A 67 -20.62 -7.87 -5.26
N GLN A 68 -19.99 -8.31 -4.17
CA GLN A 68 -20.24 -7.85 -2.81
C GLN A 68 -18.94 -7.77 -2.02
N ASN A 69 -18.99 -7.11 -0.85
CA ASN A 69 -17.84 -7.05 0.04
C ASN A 69 -17.52 -8.43 0.63
N ILE A 70 -16.38 -9.00 0.23
CA ILE A 70 -15.88 -10.30 0.72
C ILE A 70 -14.85 -10.16 1.84
N GLY A 71 -14.58 -8.93 2.29
CA GLY A 71 -13.58 -8.63 3.31
C GLY A 71 -12.13 -8.61 2.79
N VAL A 72 -11.24 -8.10 3.64
CA VAL A 72 -9.84 -7.84 3.27
C VAL A 72 -9.08 -9.13 2.99
N CYS A 73 -9.21 -10.16 3.85
CA CYS A 73 -8.43 -11.39 3.72
C CYS A 73 -8.72 -12.13 2.40
N PHE A 74 -9.98 -12.28 2.02
CA PHE A 74 -10.35 -12.87 0.73
C PHE A 74 -9.87 -12.02 -0.44
N ALA A 75 -10.05 -10.71 -0.37
CA ALA A 75 -9.60 -9.76 -1.39
C ALA A 75 -8.09 -9.88 -1.63
N MET A 76 -7.29 -9.93 -0.56
CA MET A 76 -5.85 -10.09 -0.61
C MET A 76 -5.46 -11.41 -1.29
N ASN A 77 -6.08 -12.52 -0.91
CA ASN A 77 -5.79 -13.83 -1.49
C ASN A 77 -6.19 -13.89 -2.99
N MET A 78 -7.28 -13.24 -3.39
CA MET A 78 -7.66 -13.14 -4.81
C MET A 78 -6.63 -12.37 -5.62
N MET A 79 -6.10 -11.26 -5.10
CA MET A 79 -5.09 -10.45 -5.79
C MET A 79 -3.77 -11.18 -5.99
N ARG A 80 -3.43 -12.17 -5.14
CA ARG A 80 -2.22 -13.00 -5.30
C ARG A 80 -2.11 -13.60 -6.70
N THR A 81 -3.22 -13.96 -7.34
CA THR A 81 -3.26 -14.55 -8.69
C THR A 81 -2.73 -13.61 -9.79
N LYS A 82 -2.64 -12.32 -9.51
CA LYS A 82 -2.18 -11.28 -10.44
C LYS A 82 -0.74 -10.82 -10.17
N VAL A 83 -0.15 -11.21 -9.05
CA VAL A 83 1.20 -10.78 -8.63
C VAL A 83 2.25 -11.25 -9.62
N LYS A 84 3.12 -10.32 -10.08
CA LYS A 84 4.17 -10.56 -11.08
C LYS A 84 5.58 -10.27 -10.57
N THR A 85 5.73 -9.77 -9.33
CA THR A 85 7.02 -9.42 -8.73
C THR A 85 7.34 -10.33 -7.54
N ASP A 86 8.56 -10.25 -7.04
CA ASP A 86 8.99 -11.07 -5.90
C ASP A 86 8.43 -10.57 -4.56
N TYR A 87 8.06 -9.30 -4.48
CA TYR A 87 7.54 -8.71 -3.25
C TYR A 87 6.09 -8.28 -3.40
N ILE A 88 5.27 -8.65 -2.41
CA ILE A 88 3.86 -8.27 -2.28
C ILE A 88 3.74 -7.23 -1.19
N LEU A 89 3.24 -6.05 -1.53
CA LEU A 89 3.02 -4.96 -0.59
C LEU A 89 1.53 -4.70 -0.43
N PHE A 90 1.01 -4.85 0.78
CA PHE A 90 -0.35 -4.49 1.13
C PHE A 90 -0.44 -3.01 1.48
N LEU A 91 -1.37 -2.30 0.88
CA LEU A 91 -1.69 -0.91 1.16
C LEU A 91 -3.21 -0.74 1.21
N ASN A 92 -3.73 0.01 2.19
CA ASN A 92 -5.14 0.39 2.19
C ASN A 92 -5.42 1.46 1.14
N ASP A 93 -6.65 1.52 0.65
CA ASP A 93 -7.08 2.46 -0.38
C ASP A 93 -7.17 3.93 0.10
N ASP A 94 -7.14 4.16 1.41
CA ASP A 94 -7.16 5.47 2.07
C ASP A 94 -5.75 5.97 2.51
N MET A 95 -4.69 5.30 2.08
CA MET A 95 -3.31 5.68 2.42
C MET A 95 -2.68 6.57 1.36
N TYR A 96 -1.91 7.56 1.83
CA TYR A 96 -1.06 8.42 1.01
C TYR A 96 0.41 8.07 1.28
N VAL A 97 1.15 7.63 0.25
CA VAL A 97 2.58 7.31 0.40
C VAL A 97 3.44 8.54 0.20
N LEU A 98 4.50 8.67 1.00
CA LEU A 98 5.42 9.83 1.00
C LEU A 98 6.55 9.66 -0.04
N PRO A 99 7.26 10.73 -0.43
CA PRO A 99 8.37 10.64 -1.38
C PRO A 99 9.44 9.62 -0.97
N PHE A 100 9.88 8.78 -1.90
CA PHE A 100 10.92 7.74 -1.73
C PHE A 100 10.56 6.61 -0.74
N TRP A 101 9.31 6.47 -0.35
CA TRP A 101 8.82 5.44 0.57
C TRP A 101 9.26 4.02 0.17
N ASP A 102 9.19 3.72 -1.11
CA ASP A 102 9.53 2.43 -1.71
C ASP A 102 11.04 2.15 -1.69
N LYS A 103 11.83 3.20 -1.87
CA LYS A 103 13.28 3.10 -1.78
C LYS A 103 13.73 2.79 -0.35
N VAL A 104 13.13 3.45 0.64
CA VAL A 104 13.44 3.19 2.06
C VAL A 104 13.09 1.75 2.43
N LEU A 105 11.90 1.26 2.04
CA LEU A 105 11.52 -0.14 2.28
C LEU A 105 12.45 -1.13 1.58
N TYR A 106 12.84 -0.86 0.34
CA TYR A 106 13.74 -1.74 -0.40
C TYR A 106 15.15 -1.75 0.19
N ASP A 107 15.67 -0.60 0.61
CA ASP A 107 16.96 -0.50 1.28
C ASP A 107 16.97 -1.29 2.62
N GLU A 108 15.84 -1.42 3.31
CA GLU A 108 15.72 -2.28 4.50
C GLU A 108 15.69 -3.77 4.12
N ILE A 109 14.97 -4.14 3.06
CA ILE A 109 14.95 -5.53 2.57
C ILE A 109 16.36 -5.99 2.18
N GLU A 110 17.13 -5.15 1.48
CA GLU A 110 18.50 -5.48 1.05
C GLU A 110 19.49 -5.71 2.21
N LYS A 111 19.14 -5.30 3.44
CA LYS A 111 19.94 -5.57 4.63
C LYS A 111 19.63 -6.94 5.27
N LEU A 112 18.52 -7.56 4.88
CA LEU A 112 18.11 -8.84 5.43
C LEU A 112 18.91 -9.99 4.79
N SER A 113 19.19 -11.02 5.58
CA SER A 113 19.97 -12.18 5.12
C SER A 113 19.17 -13.17 4.29
N ASP A 114 17.85 -13.08 4.36
CA ASP A 114 16.91 -14.00 3.70
C ASP A 114 15.55 -13.36 3.46
N ASN A 115 14.61 -14.12 2.88
CA ASN A 115 13.26 -13.65 2.55
C ASN A 115 12.23 -13.94 3.66
N TYR A 116 12.64 -14.42 4.83
CA TYR A 116 11.74 -14.74 5.96
C TYR A 116 11.44 -13.50 6.80
N PHE A 117 10.72 -12.55 6.21
CA PHE A 117 10.38 -11.30 6.88
C PHE A 117 8.92 -10.89 6.63
N PHE A 118 8.41 -10.07 7.51
CA PHE A 118 7.19 -9.30 7.36
C PHE A 118 7.49 -7.88 7.84
N LEU A 119 7.76 -6.96 6.91
CA LEU A 119 8.10 -5.58 7.22
C LEU A 119 6.87 -4.69 7.13
N SER A 120 6.76 -3.75 8.07
CA SER A 120 5.75 -2.70 8.03
C SER A 120 6.43 -1.33 8.06
N ALA A 121 5.84 -0.34 7.40
CA ALA A 121 6.30 1.03 7.48
C ALA A 121 5.61 1.78 8.62
N THR A 122 6.22 2.89 9.04
CA THR A 122 5.61 3.83 9.98
C THR A 122 4.51 4.62 9.31
N SER A 123 3.39 4.81 9.99
CA SER A 123 2.29 5.66 9.55
C SER A 123 2.23 6.99 10.31
N ILE A 124 1.68 8.02 9.65
CA ILE A 124 1.29 9.30 10.28
C ILE A 124 -0.24 9.33 10.24
N GLN A 125 -0.87 9.50 11.40
CA GLN A 125 -2.34 9.52 11.47
C GLN A 125 -2.85 10.39 12.63
N PRO A 126 -4.10 10.92 12.52
CA PRO A 126 -4.59 11.93 13.46
C PRO A 126 -5.11 11.39 14.80
N HIS A 127 -5.34 10.09 14.93
CA HIS A 127 -6.13 9.56 16.05
C HIS A 127 -5.39 8.60 16.98
N THR A 128 -4.30 8.00 16.53
CA THR A 128 -3.65 6.93 17.29
C THR A 128 -2.14 7.14 17.32
N GLN A 129 -1.55 6.99 18.48
CA GLN A 129 -0.09 6.92 18.65
C GLN A 129 0.30 5.50 19.11
N SER A 130 1.29 4.93 18.47
CA SER A 130 1.86 3.63 18.82
C SER A 130 3.35 3.60 18.47
N ALA A 131 4.01 2.47 18.69
CA ALA A 131 5.40 2.29 18.26
C ALA A 131 5.58 2.47 16.74
N SER A 132 4.57 2.13 15.94
CA SER A 132 4.57 2.21 14.47
C SER A 132 3.84 3.43 13.91
N THR A 133 3.38 4.35 14.77
CA THR A 133 2.49 5.45 14.35
C THR A 133 2.91 6.76 14.97
N ILE A 134 3.01 7.76 14.13
CA ILE A 134 3.24 9.16 14.52
C ILE A 134 1.87 9.85 14.59
N LEU A 135 1.57 10.47 15.74
CA LEU A 135 0.35 11.24 15.93
C LEU A 135 0.53 12.64 15.34
N ALA A 136 -0.07 12.88 14.19
CA ALA A 136 -0.15 14.21 13.59
C ALA A 136 -1.34 14.29 12.65
N ASN A 137 -1.99 15.46 12.59
CA ASN A 137 -3.21 15.67 11.81
C ASN A 137 -2.91 16.52 10.55
N TYR A 138 -3.10 15.89 9.39
CA TYR A 138 -3.04 16.52 8.07
C TYR A 138 -4.38 16.38 7.32
N GLY A 139 -5.46 16.16 8.04
CA GLY A 139 -6.81 15.93 7.54
C GLY A 139 -7.22 14.47 7.65
N ASP A 140 -8.54 14.27 7.68
CA ASP A 140 -9.20 12.96 7.81
C ASP A 140 -10.22 12.70 6.68
N SER A 141 -10.30 13.60 5.71
CA SER A 141 -11.10 13.48 4.49
C SER A 141 -10.36 14.04 3.29
N ILE A 142 -10.87 13.77 2.08
CA ILE A 142 -10.30 14.32 0.83
C ILE A 142 -10.27 15.85 0.87
N GLU A 143 -11.33 16.47 1.40
CA GLU A 143 -11.49 17.94 1.43
C GLU A 143 -10.57 18.61 2.46
N THR A 144 -10.25 17.91 3.53
CA THR A 144 -9.42 18.44 4.63
C THR A 144 -7.96 18.05 4.52
N PHE A 145 -7.58 17.19 3.56
CA PHE A 145 -6.23 16.70 3.40
C PHE A 145 -5.25 17.82 3.02
N GLN A 146 -4.22 18.02 3.83
CA GLN A 146 -3.21 19.05 3.71
C GLN A 146 -1.92 18.52 3.09
N GLU A 147 -1.98 18.08 1.80
CA GLU A 147 -0.85 17.46 1.09
C GLU A 147 0.42 18.32 1.16
N ASP A 148 0.33 19.61 0.81
CA ASP A 148 1.48 20.50 0.79
C ASP A 148 2.16 20.68 2.16
N LYS A 149 1.36 20.68 3.23
CA LYS A 149 1.86 20.78 4.60
C LYS A 149 2.55 19.47 5.00
N LEU A 150 1.91 18.33 4.73
CA LEU A 150 2.48 17.02 4.98
C LEU A 150 3.84 16.85 4.28
N LEU A 151 3.92 17.20 3.00
CA LEU A 151 5.15 17.08 2.19
C LEU A 151 6.28 18.02 2.67
N LYS A 152 5.98 19.11 3.35
CA LYS A 152 6.98 20.00 3.95
C LYS A 152 7.47 19.53 5.32
N GLU A 153 6.60 18.83 6.06
CA GLU A 153 6.83 18.57 7.48
C GLU A 153 7.24 17.12 7.79
N TYR A 154 6.92 16.13 6.92
CA TYR A 154 7.10 14.70 7.23
C TYR A 154 8.55 14.34 7.60
N MET A 155 9.55 15.00 7.02
CA MET A 155 10.97 14.77 7.33
C MET A 155 11.37 15.20 8.76
N ASN A 156 10.54 15.99 9.45
CA ASN A 156 10.79 16.41 10.82
C ASN A 156 10.45 15.30 11.84
N TYR A 157 9.65 14.31 11.43
CA TYR A 157 9.31 13.19 12.28
C TYR A 157 10.43 12.17 12.30
N LYS A 158 10.78 11.73 13.50
CA LYS A 158 11.74 10.65 13.74
C LYS A 158 11.08 9.61 14.62
N ILE A 159 11.25 8.37 14.26
CA ILE A 159 10.81 7.24 15.04
C ILE A 159 11.96 6.23 15.10
N ASN A 160 12.09 5.55 16.24
CA ASN A 160 13.05 4.45 16.38
C ASN A 160 12.49 3.20 15.69
N ASP A 161 13.39 2.29 15.33
CA ASP A 161 12.99 0.97 14.87
C ASP A 161 12.07 0.31 15.91
N TRP A 162 11.08 -0.41 15.42
CA TRP A 162 10.09 -1.07 16.24
C TRP A 162 9.82 -2.49 15.73
N MET A 163 9.28 -3.34 16.60
CA MET A 163 8.93 -4.73 16.30
C MET A 163 7.48 -5.02 16.69
N GLY A 164 6.85 -5.93 15.95
CA GLY A 164 5.56 -6.53 16.34
C GLY A 164 4.31 -5.81 15.85
N ALA A 165 4.39 -4.76 15.04
CA ALA A 165 3.20 -4.16 14.43
C ALA A 165 2.93 -4.77 13.04
N THR A 166 1.65 -4.91 12.71
CA THR A 166 1.19 -5.53 11.46
C THR A 166 0.21 -4.64 10.69
N ILE A 167 0.22 -3.33 10.97
CA ILE A 167 -0.61 -2.38 10.23
C ILE A 167 0.00 -2.07 8.86
N PRO A 168 -0.85 -1.87 7.83
CA PRO A 168 -0.38 -1.44 6.52
C PRO A 168 0.35 -0.07 6.59
N PRO A 169 1.28 0.21 5.68
CA PRO A 169 1.74 -0.69 4.62
C PRO A 169 2.63 -1.81 5.17
N ASN A 170 2.44 -3.01 4.67
CA ASN A 170 3.33 -4.13 4.99
C ASN A 170 3.74 -4.89 3.73
N ILE A 171 4.93 -5.49 3.78
CA ILE A 171 5.55 -6.16 2.65
C ILE A 171 6.10 -7.52 3.05
N VAL A 172 5.95 -8.48 2.15
CA VAL A 172 6.41 -9.87 2.31
C VAL A 172 6.94 -10.38 0.97
N HIS A 173 7.88 -11.32 1.01
CA HIS A 173 8.28 -12.05 -0.18
C HIS A 173 7.18 -13.02 -0.62
N ARG A 174 6.91 -13.12 -1.93
CA ARG A 174 5.82 -13.95 -2.49
C ARG A 174 5.92 -15.43 -2.11
N ASP A 175 7.14 -15.98 -2.02
CA ASP A 175 7.33 -17.38 -1.65
C ASP A 175 6.93 -17.64 -0.19
N ILE A 176 7.14 -16.64 0.68
CA ILE A 176 6.69 -16.71 2.08
C ILE A 176 5.17 -16.57 2.15
N TRP A 177 4.57 -15.68 1.34
CA TRP A 177 3.11 -15.62 1.20
C TRP A 177 2.52 -16.97 0.83
N ASP A 178 3.10 -17.63 -0.18
CA ASP A 178 2.62 -18.93 -0.65
C ASP A 178 2.86 -20.05 0.38
N LEU A 179 4.00 -20.00 1.08
CA LEU A 179 4.35 -20.98 2.12
C LEU A 179 3.36 -20.94 3.30
N VAL A 180 2.93 -19.75 3.73
CA VAL A 180 1.99 -19.60 4.85
C VAL A 180 0.51 -19.71 4.41
N GLY A 181 0.24 -19.78 3.11
CA GLY A 181 -1.12 -19.90 2.56
C GLY A 181 -1.88 -18.57 2.44
N GLY A 182 -1.18 -17.43 2.51
CA GLY A 182 -1.77 -16.09 2.44
C GLY A 182 -2.42 -15.64 3.74
N TYR A 183 -3.43 -14.77 3.63
CA TYR A 183 -4.19 -14.31 4.79
C TYR A 183 -5.22 -15.34 5.24
N SER A 184 -5.30 -15.58 6.56
CA SER A 184 -6.35 -16.45 7.12
C SER A 184 -7.74 -15.85 6.86
N ILE A 185 -8.66 -16.69 6.41
CA ILE A 185 -10.06 -16.33 6.15
C ILE A 185 -11.00 -16.69 7.30
N GLU A 186 -10.47 -17.23 8.39
CA GLU A 186 -11.25 -17.73 9.53
C GLU A 186 -11.58 -16.62 10.57
N TYR A 187 -11.20 -15.36 10.30
CA TYR A 187 -11.40 -14.22 11.21
C TYR A 187 -12.12 -13.09 10.50
#